data_cd7ec05d656fb97a9f88ed6df71a3924
#
_entry.id   cd7ec05d656fb97a9f88ed6df71a3924
#
_cell.length_a   1.000
_cell.length_b   1.000
_cell.length_c   1.000
_cell.angle_alpha   90.00
_cell.angle_beta   90.00
_cell.angle_gamma   90.00
#
_symmetry.space_group_name_H-M   'P 1'
#
loop_
_entity.id
_entity.type
_entity.pdbx_description
1 polymer ?
#
loop_
_entity_poly.entity_id
_entity_poly.type
_entity_poly.pdbx_seq_one_letter_code
_entity_poly.pdbx_strand_id
1 'polypeptide(L)'
;QSAEIEKKSQENNAELDSLVVLLPNIPCDQVPDGKTAEDNVVVKTGNEIPELGENNLPHWELAKKYDIIDFDLGVKLTGAGFPVYKGKGARLQRALINFFLDINTAAGYLEVEPPVMVNEASGFGTGQLPDKEGQMYHATADNYYLVPTAEVPVTNIYRDVILGNN
;
A
#
# COMPACT_ATOMS: atom_id res chain seq x y z
N GLN A 1 25.54 40.31 2.32
CA GLN A 1 24.11 40.55 2.04
C GLN A 1 23.55 39.51 1.06
N SER A 2 24.13 39.33 -0.15
CA SER A 2 23.57 38.36 -1.13
C SER A 2 23.60 36.90 -0.61
N ALA A 3 24.73 36.44 -0.09
CA ALA A 3 24.87 35.10 0.48
C ALA A 3 23.97 34.85 1.71
N GLU A 4 23.72 35.86 2.48
CA GLU A 4 22.86 35.79 3.67
C GLU A 4 21.38 35.70 3.29
N ILE A 5 20.97 36.42 2.23
CA ILE A 5 19.63 36.36 1.66
C ILE A 5 19.40 35.00 1.03
N GLU A 6 20.39 34.46 0.30
CA GLU A 6 20.33 33.13 -0.33
C GLU A 6 20.21 32.03 0.70
N LYS A 7 21.00 32.08 1.78
CA LYS A 7 20.89 31.13 2.89
C LYS A 7 19.50 31.17 3.53
N LYS A 8 18.97 32.36 3.81
CA LYS A 8 17.63 32.51 4.39
C LYS A 8 16.52 32.03 3.45
N SER A 9 16.69 32.22 2.14
CA SER A 9 15.76 31.67 1.14
C SER A 9 15.77 30.13 1.13
N GLN A 10 16.95 29.51 1.21
CA GLN A 10 17.06 28.05 1.31
C GLN A 10 16.43 27.50 2.59
N GLU A 11 16.67 28.14 3.73
CA GLU A 11 16.06 27.78 5.00
C GLU A 11 14.53 27.87 4.95
N ASN A 12 13.98 28.96 4.41
CA ASN A 12 12.54 29.13 4.27
C ASN A 12 11.92 28.11 3.28
N ASN A 13 12.60 27.80 2.19
CA ASN A 13 12.12 26.78 1.24
C ASN A 13 12.12 25.39 1.89
N ALA A 14 13.15 25.03 2.62
CA ALA A 14 13.21 23.75 3.33
C ALA A 14 12.09 23.63 4.38
N GLU A 15 11.80 24.71 5.11
CA GLU A 15 10.68 24.77 6.05
C GLU A 15 9.34 24.65 5.33
N LEU A 16 9.14 25.36 4.23
CA LEU A 16 7.93 25.28 3.41
C LEU A 16 7.71 23.87 2.89
N ASP A 17 8.72 23.24 2.32
CA ASP A 17 8.64 21.87 1.80
C ASP A 17 8.27 20.87 2.91
N SER A 18 8.84 21.03 4.10
CA SER A 18 8.51 20.19 5.26
C SER A 18 7.07 20.33 5.74
N LEU A 19 6.46 21.50 5.55
CA LEU A 19 5.06 21.75 5.92
C LEU A 19 4.09 21.29 4.83
N VAL A 20 4.42 21.52 3.57
CA VAL A 20 3.54 21.19 2.43
C VAL A 20 3.27 19.68 2.35
N VAL A 21 4.28 18.84 2.61
CA VAL A 21 4.10 17.37 2.59
C VAL A 21 3.19 16.84 3.71
N LEU A 22 2.89 17.67 4.71
CA LEU A 22 1.96 17.32 5.79
C LEU A 22 0.49 17.63 5.46
N LEU A 23 0.25 18.45 4.43
CA LEU A 23 -1.11 18.81 4.05
C LEU A 23 -1.79 17.64 3.35
N PRO A 24 -3.03 17.29 3.74
CA PRO A 24 -3.81 16.29 3.03
C PRO A 24 -4.18 16.80 1.64
N ASN A 25 -4.42 15.85 0.73
CA ASN A 25 -4.91 16.17 -0.60
C ASN A 25 -6.32 16.80 -0.52
N ILE A 26 -6.63 17.71 -1.45
CA ILE A 26 -7.94 18.36 -1.51
C ILE A 26 -8.96 17.33 -2.04
N PRO A 27 -10.03 17.01 -1.28
CA PRO A 27 -11.08 16.12 -1.77
C PRO A 27 -11.84 16.78 -2.93
N CYS A 28 -12.44 15.95 -3.80
CA CYS A 28 -13.32 16.49 -4.84
C CYS A 28 -14.68 16.89 -4.23
N ASP A 29 -15.43 17.75 -4.95
CA ASP A 29 -16.71 18.33 -4.48
C ASP A 29 -17.79 17.28 -4.18
N GLN A 30 -17.64 16.05 -4.65
CA GLN A 30 -18.59 14.95 -4.41
C GLN A 30 -18.33 14.21 -3.08
N VAL A 31 -17.20 14.46 -2.43
CA VAL A 31 -16.89 13.86 -1.13
C VAL A 31 -17.67 14.57 -0.04
N PRO A 32 -18.53 13.89 0.71
CA PRO A 32 -19.29 14.53 1.79
C PRO A 32 -18.37 14.94 2.94
N ASP A 33 -18.76 15.99 3.64
CA ASP A 33 -18.14 16.32 4.91
C ASP A 33 -18.40 15.21 5.93
N GLY A 34 -17.36 14.75 6.62
CA GLY A 34 -17.48 13.68 7.59
C GLY A 34 -16.28 13.58 8.52
N LYS A 35 -16.43 12.86 9.61
CA LYS A 35 -15.37 12.62 10.61
C LYS A 35 -15.08 11.13 10.80
N THR A 36 -16.00 10.27 10.44
CA THR A 36 -15.92 8.83 10.66
C THR A 36 -16.38 8.06 9.41
N ALA A 37 -16.15 6.77 9.38
CA ALA A 37 -16.57 5.91 8.27
C ALA A 37 -18.10 5.86 8.08
N GLU A 38 -18.87 6.13 9.12
CA GLU A 38 -20.34 6.19 9.08
C GLU A 38 -20.85 7.38 8.27
N ASP A 39 -20.06 8.41 8.11
CA ASP A 39 -20.39 9.60 7.30
C ASP A 39 -20.23 9.33 5.79
N ASN A 40 -19.64 8.20 5.39
CA ASN A 40 -19.44 7.85 3.99
C ASN A 40 -20.77 7.57 3.29
N VAL A 41 -20.91 8.10 2.07
CA VAL A 41 -22.06 7.85 1.21
C VAL A 41 -21.78 6.68 0.28
N VAL A 42 -22.66 5.67 0.30
CA VAL A 42 -22.60 4.54 -0.63
C VAL A 42 -23.04 5.01 -2.02
N VAL A 43 -22.09 5.15 -2.94
CA VAL A 43 -22.33 5.62 -4.33
C VAL A 43 -22.82 4.50 -5.24
N LYS A 44 -22.47 3.24 -4.96
CA LYS A 44 -22.87 2.08 -5.76
C LYS A 44 -22.87 0.83 -4.90
N THR A 45 -23.95 0.05 -5.01
CA THR A 45 -24.02 -1.31 -4.46
C THR A 45 -23.74 -2.33 -5.56
N GLY A 46 -23.11 -3.45 -5.18
CA GLY A 46 -22.89 -4.57 -6.09
C GLY A 46 -24.11 -5.49 -6.21
N ASN A 47 -23.86 -6.75 -6.51
CA ASN A 47 -24.89 -7.80 -6.53
C ASN A 47 -25.44 -8.06 -5.10
N GLU A 48 -26.52 -8.84 -5.03
CA GLU A 48 -27.09 -9.28 -3.74
C GLU A 48 -26.02 -9.95 -2.89
N ILE A 49 -25.98 -9.58 -1.61
CA ILE A 49 -25.11 -10.23 -0.64
C ILE A 49 -25.72 -11.61 -0.33
N PRO A 50 -24.98 -12.71 -0.53
CA PRO A 50 -25.51 -14.03 -0.27
C PRO A 50 -25.77 -14.23 1.23
N GLU A 51 -26.91 -14.81 1.55
CA GLU A 51 -27.20 -15.23 2.91
C GLU A 51 -26.34 -16.46 3.24
N LEU A 52 -25.41 -16.31 4.19
CA LEU A 52 -24.50 -17.39 4.57
C LEU A 52 -25.09 -18.39 5.58
N GLY A 53 -26.29 -18.11 6.09
CA GLY A 53 -26.96 -18.91 7.12
C GLY A 53 -26.36 -18.75 8.52
N GLU A 54 -26.96 -19.41 9.50
CA GLU A 54 -26.58 -19.27 10.92
C GLU A 54 -25.22 -19.92 11.27
N ASN A 55 -24.74 -20.87 10.46
CA ASN A 55 -23.51 -21.62 10.72
C ASN A 55 -22.30 -21.08 9.92
N ASN A 56 -22.33 -19.84 9.49
CA ASN A 56 -21.19 -19.24 8.82
C ASN A 56 -19.99 -19.13 9.76
N LEU A 57 -18.80 -19.44 9.25
CA LEU A 57 -17.55 -19.34 9.99
C LEU A 57 -16.73 -18.17 9.45
N PRO A 58 -16.13 -17.36 10.33
CA PRO A 58 -15.20 -16.33 9.88
C PRO A 58 -13.95 -16.94 9.25
N HIS A 59 -13.23 -16.14 8.46
CA HIS A 59 -12.08 -16.64 7.67
C HIS A 59 -10.99 -17.29 8.51
N TRP A 60 -10.74 -16.83 9.74
CA TRP A 60 -9.72 -17.43 10.62
C TRP A 60 -10.14 -18.83 11.12
N GLU A 61 -11.43 -19.09 11.35
CA GLU A 61 -11.91 -20.42 11.69
C GLU A 61 -11.89 -21.36 10.49
N LEU A 62 -12.23 -20.86 9.29
CA LEU A 62 -12.10 -21.60 8.06
C LEU A 62 -10.63 -21.96 7.78
N ALA A 63 -9.71 -21.02 7.95
CA ALA A 63 -8.27 -21.23 7.80
C ALA A 63 -7.77 -22.34 8.74
N LYS A 64 -8.20 -22.33 10.00
CA LYS A 64 -7.89 -23.35 11.01
C LYS A 64 -8.53 -24.70 10.65
N LYS A 65 -9.82 -24.69 10.30
CA LYS A 65 -10.58 -25.90 9.94
C LYS A 65 -9.94 -26.65 8.76
N TYR A 66 -9.46 -25.93 7.77
CA TYR A 66 -8.82 -26.52 6.58
C TYR A 66 -7.30 -26.62 6.67
N ASP A 67 -6.70 -26.17 7.77
CA ASP A 67 -5.23 -26.14 8.00
C ASP A 67 -4.45 -25.52 6.84
N ILE A 68 -4.94 -24.37 6.34
CA ILE A 68 -4.38 -23.69 5.17
C ILE A 68 -3.59 -22.42 5.53
N ILE A 69 -3.91 -21.78 6.65
CA ILE A 69 -3.19 -20.61 7.18
C ILE A 69 -3.00 -20.80 8.69
N ASP A 70 -1.80 -20.56 9.16
CA ASP A 70 -1.41 -20.66 10.56
C ASP A 70 -1.01 -19.29 11.10
N PHE A 71 -1.90 -18.67 11.85
CA PHE A 71 -1.67 -17.34 12.44
C PHE A 71 -0.77 -17.43 13.69
N ASP A 72 -0.90 -18.50 14.46
CA ASP A 72 -0.09 -18.69 15.68
C ASP A 72 1.39 -18.90 15.33
N LEU A 73 1.66 -19.65 14.26
CA LEU A 73 3.01 -19.80 13.75
C LEU A 73 3.56 -18.48 13.19
N GLY A 74 2.73 -17.67 12.57
CA GLY A 74 3.10 -16.33 12.12
C GLY A 74 3.50 -15.41 13.27
N VAL A 75 2.73 -15.41 14.34
CA VAL A 75 3.06 -14.67 15.58
C VAL A 75 4.39 -15.14 16.17
N LYS A 76 4.62 -16.45 16.19
CA LYS A 76 5.89 -17.04 16.69
C LYS A 76 7.11 -16.61 15.89
N LEU A 77 6.98 -16.49 14.56
CA LEU A 77 8.10 -16.17 13.66
C LEU A 77 8.40 -14.68 13.57
N THR A 78 7.36 -13.84 13.59
CA THR A 78 7.52 -12.42 13.27
C THR A 78 6.74 -11.53 14.24
N GLY A 79 5.47 -11.84 14.50
CA GLY A 79 4.57 -11.04 15.32
C GLY A 79 3.14 -11.05 14.80
N ALA A 80 2.25 -10.30 15.45
CA ALA A 80 0.86 -10.21 15.07
C ALA A 80 0.71 -9.64 13.62
N GLY A 81 -0.23 -10.18 12.87
CA GLY A 81 -0.50 -9.75 11.50
C GLY A 81 0.29 -10.49 10.40
N PHE A 82 1.21 -11.39 10.78
CA PHE A 82 1.99 -12.19 9.82
C PHE A 82 1.43 -13.62 9.73
N PRO A 83 0.72 -14.01 8.65
CA PRO A 83 0.22 -15.35 8.47
C PRO A 83 1.28 -16.29 7.88
N VAL A 84 1.20 -17.59 8.20
CA VAL A 84 1.96 -18.64 7.52
C VAL A 84 1.02 -19.49 6.69
N TYR A 85 1.16 -19.45 5.38
CA TYR A 85 0.41 -20.32 4.48
C TYR A 85 1.00 -21.72 4.46
N LYS A 86 0.16 -22.77 4.57
CA LYS A 86 0.61 -24.16 4.64
C LYS A 86 -0.07 -25.03 3.57
N GLY A 87 0.63 -26.04 3.10
CA GLY A 87 0.09 -27.10 2.28
C GLY A 87 -0.77 -26.62 1.10
N LYS A 88 -2.05 -26.94 1.12
CA LYS A 88 -3.01 -26.51 0.09
C LYS A 88 -3.23 -25.01 0.06
N GLY A 89 -3.12 -24.31 1.21
CA GLY A 89 -3.21 -22.87 1.30
C GLY A 89 -2.07 -22.16 0.57
N ALA A 90 -0.82 -22.59 0.78
CA ALA A 90 0.34 -22.04 0.08
C ALA A 90 0.25 -22.33 -1.44
N ARG A 91 -0.24 -23.50 -1.83
CA ARG A 91 -0.48 -23.83 -3.24
C ARG A 91 -1.55 -22.95 -3.87
N LEU A 92 -2.66 -22.69 -3.15
CA LEU A 92 -3.75 -21.83 -3.61
C LEU A 92 -3.27 -20.38 -3.78
N GLN A 93 -2.55 -19.84 -2.81
CA GLN A 93 -1.98 -18.49 -2.90
C GLN A 93 -1.12 -18.32 -4.17
N ARG A 94 -0.19 -19.26 -4.40
CA ARG A 94 0.65 -19.24 -5.61
C ARG A 94 -0.17 -19.36 -6.89
N ALA A 95 -1.20 -20.21 -6.90
CA ALA A 95 -2.07 -20.38 -8.06
C ALA A 95 -2.87 -19.11 -8.37
N LEU A 96 -3.33 -18.39 -7.34
CA LEU A 96 -4.02 -17.09 -7.50
C LEU A 96 -3.09 -16.00 -8.03
N ILE A 97 -1.85 -15.96 -7.56
CA ILE A 97 -0.85 -15.00 -8.08
C ILE A 97 -0.64 -15.25 -9.59
N ASN A 98 -0.37 -16.50 -9.99
CA ASN A 98 -0.20 -16.83 -11.41
C ASN A 98 -1.46 -16.48 -12.23
N PHE A 99 -2.65 -16.83 -11.73
CA PHE A 99 -3.91 -16.53 -12.39
C PHE A 99 -4.11 -15.04 -12.65
N PHE A 100 -3.83 -14.19 -11.66
CA PHE A 100 -3.94 -12.72 -11.83
C PHE A 100 -2.92 -12.17 -12.82
N LEU A 101 -1.68 -12.67 -12.79
CA LEU A 101 -0.64 -12.26 -13.73
C LEU A 101 -0.99 -12.67 -15.16
N ASP A 102 -1.42 -13.93 -15.36
CA ASP A 102 -1.80 -14.45 -16.68
C ASP A 102 -2.97 -13.67 -17.30
N ILE A 103 -4.00 -13.36 -16.50
CA ILE A 103 -5.16 -12.57 -16.98
C ILE A 103 -4.75 -11.16 -17.35
N ASN A 104 -3.96 -10.49 -16.51
CA ASN A 104 -3.57 -9.11 -16.76
C ASN A 104 -2.61 -8.98 -17.94
N THR A 105 -1.66 -9.89 -18.07
CA THR A 105 -0.76 -9.92 -19.25
C THR A 105 -1.52 -10.22 -20.54
N ALA A 106 -2.49 -11.13 -20.50
CA ALA A 106 -3.39 -11.39 -21.64
C ALA A 106 -4.25 -10.18 -22.01
N ALA A 107 -4.58 -9.32 -21.04
CA ALA A 107 -5.28 -8.06 -21.26
C ALA A 107 -4.37 -6.91 -21.75
N GLY A 108 -3.07 -7.17 -21.93
CA GLY A 108 -2.11 -6.21 -22.48
C GLY A 108 -1.33 -5.40 -21.45
N TYR A 109 -1.44 -5.74 -20.15
CA TYR A 109 -0.58 -5.13 -19.12
C TYR A 109 0.82 -5.73 -19.17
N LEU A 110 1.82 -4.88 -18.92
CA LEU A 110 3.21 -5.33 -18.76
C LEU A 110 3.43 -5.83 -17.33
N GLU A 111 3.85 -7.09 -17.22
CA GLU A 111 4.28 -7.63 -15.94
C GLU A 111 5.63 -7.03 -15.54
N VAL A 112 5.72 -6.55 -14.29
CA VAL A 112 6.95 -6.03 -13.68
C VAL A 112 7.13 -6.62 -12.29
N GLU A 113 8.37 -6.93 -11.92
CA GLU A 113 8.75 -7.38 -10.58
C GLU A 113 9.71 -6.35 -9.96
N PRO A 114 9.19 -5.33 -9.27
CA PRO A 114 10.01 -4.30 -8.66
C PRO A 114 10.63 -4.79 -7.35
N PRO A 115 11.71 -4.14 -6.85
CA PRO A 115 12.27 -4.41 -5.54
C PRO A 115 11.23 -4.22 -4.42
N VAL A 116 11.29 -5.09 -3.39
CA VAL A 116 10.47 -4.97 -2.18
C VAL A 116 11.02 -3.93 -1.18
N MET A 117 12.21 -3.40 -1.44
CA MET A 117 12.82 -2.32 -0.68
C MET A 117 13.02 -1.11 -1.60
N VAL A 118 12.68 0.07 -1.11
CA VAL A 118 12.78 1.33 -1.86
C VAL A 118 13.55 2.38 -1.07
N ASN A 119 14.09 3.37 -1.77
CA ASN A 119 14.70 4.55 -1.16
C ASN A 119 13.63 5.54 -0.66
N GLU A 120 14.07 6.48 0.15
CA GLU A 120 13.22 7.52 0.73
C GLU A 120 12.46 8.34 -0.33
N ALA A 121 13.11 8.69 -1.45
CA ALA A 121 12.49 9.45 -2.53
C ALA A 121 11.29 8.72 -3.16
N SER A 122 11.31 7.39 -3.21
CA SER A 122 10.17 6.59 -3.68
C SER A 122 9.02 6.58 -2.67
N GLY A 123 9.32 6.61 -1.38
CA GLY A 123 8.30 6.74 -0.33
C GLY A 123 7.58 8.09 -0.40
N PHE A 124 8.31 9.18 -0.62
CA PHE A 124 7.71 10.50 -0.85
C PHE A 124 6.94 10.60 -2.17
N GLY A 125 7.42 9.93 -3.22
CA GLY A 125 6.79 9.97 -4.55
C GLY A 125 5.36 9.44 -4.61
N THR A 126 4.95 8.64 -3.63
CA THR A 126 3.58 8.09 -3.50
C THR A 126 2.89 8.52 -2.21
N GLY A 127 3.48 9.46 -1.45
CA GLY A 127 2.89 9.98 -0.23
C GLY A 127 2.89 9.00 0.96
N GLN A 128 3.68 7.93 0.91
CA GLN A 128 3.89 7.03 2.05
C GLN A 128 4.82 7.65 3.10
N LEU A 129 5.68 8.57 2.69
CA LEU A 129 6.47 9.40 3.58
C LEU A 129 5.98 10.86 3.51
N PRO A 130 6.01 11.59 4.62
CA PRO A 130 6.37 11.14 5.96
C PRO A 130 5.37 10.12 6.52
N ASP A 131 5.88 9.04 7.12
CA ASP A 131 5.05 7.93 7.62
C ASP A 131 4.30 8.35 8.91
N LYS A 132 3.11 8.89 8.73
CA LYS A 132 2.27 9.38 9.83
C LYS A 132 1.59 8.26 10.62
N GLU A 133 1.46 7.08 10.03
CA GLU A 133 0.70 5.95 10.57
C GLU A 133 1.58 4.76 10.97
N GLY A 134 2.90 4.86 10.79
CA GLY A 134 3.84 3.79 11.11
C GLY A 134 3.65 2.54 10.24
N GLN A 135 3.34 2.73 8.96
CA GLN A 135 3.03 1.64 8.03
C GLN A 135 4.25 1.05 7.32
N MET A 136 5.38 1.76 7.34
CA MET A 136 6.59 1.32 6.64
C MET A 136 7.66 0.83 7.62
N TYR A 137 8.14 -0.38 7.41
CA TYR A 137 9.36 -0.85 8.08
C TYR A 137 10.59 -0.16 7.51
N HIS A 138 11.38 0.47 8.36
CA HIS A 138 12.58 1.21 7.98
C HIS A 138 13.85 0.46 8.37
N ALA A 139 14.65 0.09 7.39
CA ALA A 139 15.99 -0.44 7.58
C ALA A 139 16.97 0.74 7.75
N THR A 140 17.13 1.21 8.98
CA THR A 140 17.85 2.46 9.31
C THR A 140 19.32 2.46 8.94
N ALA A 141 19.98 1.29 8.91
CA ALA A 141 21.40 1.19 8.58
C ALA A 141 21.71 1.66 7.14
N ASP A 142 20.81 1.36 6.21
CA ASP A 142 21.01 1.63 4.79
C ASP A 142 20.01 2.66 4.24
N ASN A 143 19.13 3.18 5.10
CA ASN A 143 18.04 4.10 4.75
C ASN A 143 17.12 3.56 3.65
N TYR A 144 16.73 2.27 3.76
CA TYR A 144 15.75 1.66 2.89
C TYR A 144 14.45 1.35 3.63
N TYR A 145 13.36 1.38 2.90
CA TYR A 145 12.01 1.10 3.41
C TYR A 145 11.44 -0.15 2.76
N LEU A 146 10.84 -1.05 3.54
CA LEU A 146 10.06 -2.15 3.00
C LEU A 146 8.74 -1.59 2.48
N VAL A 147 8.39 -1.93 1.25
CA VAL A 147 7.17 -1.41 0.61
C VAL A 147 5.90 -2.00 1.25
N PRO A 148 4.94 -1.17 1.67
CA PRO A 148 3.67 -1.66 2.20
C PRO A 148 2.71 -2.11 1.08
N THR A 149 2.95 -1.66 -0.14
CA THR A 149 2.15 -1.92 -1.33
C THR A 149 3.00 -1.85 -2.59
N ALA A 150 2.62 -2.62 -3.61
CA ALA A 150 3.25 -2.57 -4.94
C ALA A 150 3.11 -1.19 -5.62
N GLU A 151 2.14 -0.38 -5.23
CA GLU A 151 1.94 0.97 -5.72
C GLU A 151 3.21 1.83 -5.59
N VAL A 152 3.90 1.74 -4.45
CA VAL A 152 5.11 2.53 -4.20
C VAL A 152 6.17 2.30 -5.27
N PRO A 153 6.71 1.10 -5.51
CA PRO A 153 7.74 0.91 -6.51
C PRO A 153 7.20 1.05 -7.94
N VAL A 154 6.00 0.58 -8.24
CA VAL A 154 5.45 0.59 -9.61
C VAL A 154 5.19 2.02 -10.10
N THR A 155 4.58 2.87 -9.28
CA THR A 155 4.36 4.28 -9.63
C THR A 155 5.69 5.02 -9.82
N ASN A 156 6.68 4.74 -8.98
CA ASN A 156 7.99 5.39 -9.04
C ASN A 156 8.86 4.97 -10.25
N ILE A 157 8.49 3.92 -11.00
CA ILE A 157 9.11 3.62 -12.30
C ILE A 157 9.01 4.84 -13.24
N TYR A 158 7.91 5.59 -13.13
CA TYR A 158 7.63 6.76 -13.99
C TYR A 158 7.87 8.10 -13.29
N ARG A 159 8.43 8.11 -12.07
CA ARG A 159 8.81 9.36 -11.41
C ARG A 159 9.87 10.10 -12.22
N ASP A 160 9.67 11.41 -12.39
CA ASP A 160 10.56 12.30 -13.16
C ASP A 160 10.74 11.90 -14.63
N VAL A 161 9.77 11.15 -15.19
CA VAL A 161 9.77 10.73 -16.60
C VAL A 161 8.66 11.44 -17.35
N ILE A 162 9.00 12.00 -18.52
CA ILE A 162 8.00 12.49 -19.48
C ILE A 162 7.71 11.32 -20.44
N LEU A 163 6.49 10.78 -20.36
CA LEU A 163 6.06 9.70 -21.25
C LEU A 163 5.82 10.26 -22.65
N GLY A 164 6.39 9.58 -23.66
CA GLY A 164 6.11 9.90 -25.06
C GLY A 164 4.68 9.48 -25.47
N ASN A 165 4.14 10.14 -26.46
CA ASN A 165 2.89 9.72 -27.10
C ASN A 165 3.19 8.48 -27.98
N ASN A 166 3.07 7.30 -27.41
CA ASN A 166 3.06 6.05 -28.18
C ASN A 166 1.66 5.45 -28.16
#